data_9a5fdb52f5b59114236aa5188ce26e7d
#
_entry.id   9a5fdb52f5b59114236aa5188ce26e7d
#
_cell.length_a   1.000
_cell.length_b   1.000
_cell.length_c   1.000
_cell.angle_alpha   90.00
_cell.angle_beta   90.00
_cell.angle_gamma   90.00
#
_symmetry.space_group_name_H-M   'P 1'
#
loop_
_entity.id
_entity.type
_entity.pdbx_description
1 polymer ?
#
loop_
_entity_poly.entity_id
_entity_poly.type
_entity_poly.pdbx_seq_one_letter_code
_entity_poly.pdbx_strand_id
1 'polypeptide(L)'
;MKMILSLFAQFAATVFAAEFAAGFVHWLEDAYIRERTPLIGRFVGRPNTIHHHYPRHMTRNSWWQSSWDLVLFAALLVAGAWSVGLLTWHVWLFAILAANANEFHKWEHRTRKENGRLISFLQDIKLLQTSKHHALHHTDPKNSHYCTITNVLNPVLDTLRFWDGHEWLLAKTIGLHRQPDTSVRGCGPGPAWLAEFSPQMARTNNRLPSNGESLLSHPSA
;
A
#
# COMPACT_ATOMS: atom_id res chain seq x y z
N MET A 1 0.24 -34.82 11.19
CA MET A 1 -0.48 -34.18 10.11
C MET A 1 -1.42 -33.06 10.58
N LYS A 2 -2.35 -33.30 11.51
CA LYS A 2 -3.30 -32.27 12.04
C LYS A 2 -2.58 -31.02 12.62
N MET A 3 -1.51 -31.22 13.40
CA MET A 3 -0.74 -30.12 14.01
C MET A 3 -0.06 -29.25 12.95
N ILE A 4 0.57 -29.84 11.95
CA ILE A 4 1.24 -29.09 10.86
C ILE A 4 0.21 -28.29 10.06
N LEU A 5 -0.95 -28.89 9.75
CA LEU A 5 -2.04 -28.20 9.06
C LEU A 5 -2.57 -27.02 9.88
N SER A 6 -2.72 -27.19 11.20
CA SER A 6 -3.14 -26.14 12.11
C SER A 6 -2.13 -24.98 12.15
N LEU A 7 -0.83 -25.27 12.26
CA LEU A 7 0.22 -24.23 12.22
C LEU A 7 0.25 -23.49 10.90
N PHE A 8 0.09 -24.20 9.78
CA PHE A 8 0.01 -23.57 8.47
C PHE A 8 -1.22 -22.64 8.35
N ALA A 9 -2.38 -23.10 8.80
CA ALA A 9 -3.60 -22.29 8.79
C ALA A 9 -3.46 -21.03 9.66
N GLN A 10 -2.85 -21.15 10.85
CA GLN A 10 -2.58 -20.01 11.72
C GLN A 10 -1.60 -19.02 11.09
N PHE A 11 -0.55 -19.52 10.45
CA PHE A 11 0.43 -18.68 9.73
C PHE A 11 -0.27 -17.90 8.60
N ALA A 12 -1.02 -18.59 7.74
CA ALA A 12 -1.75 -17.96 6.65
C ALA A 12 -2.77 -16.94 7.16
N ALA A 13 -3.52 -17.26 8.21
CA ALA A 13 -4.48 -16.34 8.82
C ALA A 13 -3.79 -15.08 9.36
N THR A 14 -2.61 -15.23 9.99
CA THR A 14 -1.84 -14.07 10.49
C THR A 14 -1.31 -13.20 9.35
N VAL A 15 -0.83 -13.80 8.26
CA VAL A 15 -0.40 -13.07 7.07
C VAL A 15 -1.57 -12.30 6.47
N PHE A 16 -2.73 -12.93 6.27
CA PHE A 16 -3.92 -12.26 5.74
C PHE A 16 -4.46 -11.17 6.67
N ALA A 17 -4.37 -11.35 7.99
CA ALA A 17 -4.73 -10.31 8.95
C ALA A 17 -3.81 -9.08 8.83
N ALA A 18 -2.50 -9.28 8.68
CA ALA A 18 -1.55 -8.20 8.47
C ALA A 18 -1.75 -7.51 7.12
N GLU A 19 -2.00 -8.28 6.06
CA GLU A 19 -2.32 -7.78 4.73
C GLU A 19 -3.61 -6.95 4.73
N PHE A 20 -4.66 -7.46 5.36
CA PHE A 20 -5.92 -6.74 5.51
C PHE A 20 -5.73 -5.43 6.29
N ALA A 21 -5.01 -5.46 7.42
CA ALA A 21 -4.74 -4.26 8.21
C ALA A 21 -3.96 -3.20 7.40
N ALA A 22 -2.92 -3.62 6.66
CA ALA A 22 -2.18 -2.72 5.78
C ALA A 22 -3.08 -2.14 4.67
N GLY A 23 -3.89 -2.96 4.02
CA GLY A 23 -4.86 -2.53 3.00
C GLY A 23 -5.93 -1.60 3.55
N PHE A 24 -6.39 -1.83 4.79
CA PHE A 24 -7.36 -0.96 5.45
C PHE A 24 -6.77 0.43 5.77
N VAL A 25 -5.53 0.48 6.25
CA VAL A 25 -4.81 1.75 6.45
C VAL A 25 -4.60 2.46 5.11
N HIS A 26 -4.14 1.76 4.09
CA HIS A 26 -3.97 2.31 2.74
C HIS A 26 -5.28 2.91 2.18
N TRP A 27 -6.39 2.18 2.31
CA TRP A 27 -7.71 2.70 1.94
C TRP A 27 -8.09 3.97 2.73
N LEU A 28 -7.84 4.01 4.05
CA LEU A 28 -8.10 5.21 4.86
C LEU A 28 -7.26 6.41 4.39
N GLU A 29 -6.01 6.17 4.08
CA GLU A 29 -5.09 7.19 3.55
C GLU A 29 -5.61 7.74 2.23
N ASP A 30 -5.99 6.86 1.31
CA ASP A 30 -6.48 7.24 -0.02
C ASP A 30 -7.86 7.88 0.00
N ALA A 31 -8.72 7.43 0.88
CA ALA A 31 -10.09 7.93 0.91
C ALA A 31 -10.26 9.23 1.71
N TYR A 32 -9.50 9.38 2.80
CA TYR A 32 -9.84 10.42 3.78
C TYR A 32 -8.66 11.30 4.21
N ILE A 33 -7.41 10.94 3.91
CA ILE A 33 -6.25 11.71 4.35
C ILE A 33 -5.69 12.52 3.19
N ARG A 34 -5.60 13.84 3.39
CA ARG A 34 -5.00 14.79 2.45
C ARG A 34 -3.97 15.65 3.18
N GLU A 35 -3.18 16.40 2.43
CA GLU A 35 -2.18 17.32 2.98
C GLU A 35 -2.71 18.22 4.10
N ARG A 36 -3.96 18.67 3.98
CA ARG A 36 -4.60 19.58 4.95
C ARG A 36 -5.22 18.88 6.16
N THR A 37 -5.15 17.54 6.22
CA THR A 37 -5.67 16.78 7.38
C THR A 37 -4.85 17.17 8.62
N PRO A 38 -5.49 17.65 9.70
CA PRO A 38 -4.79 18.05 10.91
C PRO A 38 -3.89 16.94 11.45
N LEU A 39 -2.73 17.30 11.98
CA LEU A 39 -1.72 16.43 12.59
C LEU A 39 -1.00 15.50 11.62
N ILE A 40 -1.70 14.76 10.76
CA ILE A 40 -1.14 13.69 9.92
C ILE A 40 -1.00 14.05 8.44
N GLY A 41 -1.67 15.10 7.96
CA GLY A 41 -1.69 15.46 6.54
C GLY A 41 -0.30 15.67 5.92
N ARG A 42 0.62 16.27 6.69
CA ARG A 42 1.98 16.52 6.23
C ARG A 42 2.83 15.24 6.13
N PHE A 43 2.58 14.28 7.03
CA PHE A 43 3.40 13.07 7.16
C PHE A 43 2.82 11.88 6.39
N VAL A 44 1.52 11.87 6.20
CA VAL A 44 0.79 10.78 5.49
C VAL A 44 0.16 11.31 4.20
N GLY A 45 -0.72 12.31 4.27
CA GLY A 45 -1.49 12.77 3.13
C GLY A 45 -0.65 13.36 1.99
N ARG A 46 0.41 14.13 2.29
CA ARG A 46 1.31 14.68 1.28
C ARG A 46 2.14 13.59 0.58
N PRO A 47 2.83 12.67 1.29
CA PRO A 47 3.51 11.54 0.65
C PRO A 47 2.57 10.67 -0.19
N ASN A 48 1.35 10.40 0.30
CA ASN A 48 0.35 9.63 -0.42
C ASN A 48 -0.10 10.33 -1.73
N THR A 49 -0.34 11.64 -1.69
CA THR A 49 -0.64 12.42 -2.90
C THR A 49 0.52 12.37 -3.90
N ILE A 50 1.78 12.52 -3.44
CA ILE A 50 2.96 12.37 -4.30
C ILE A 50 3.00 10.98 -4.92
N HIS A 51 2.72 9.95 -4.14
CA HIS A 51 2.72 8.56 -4.59
C HIS A 51 1.69 8.32 -5.70
N HIS A 52 0.47 8.82 -5.58
CA HIS A 52 -0.58 8.67 -6.59
C HIS A 52 -0.28 9.40 -7.91
N HIS A 53 0.42 10.54 -7.85
CA HIS A 53 0.88 11.26 -9.05
C HIS A 53 2.19 10.69 -9.62
N TYR A 54 3.07 10.19 -8.75
CA TYR A 54 4.42 9.71 -9.08
C TYR A 54 4.73 8.40 -8.35
N PRO A 55 4.11 7.27 -8.74
CA PRO A 55 4.16 6.01 -7.98
C PRO A 55 5.56 5.54 -7.62
N ARG A 56 6.53 5.73 -8.52
CA ARG A 56 7.91 5.33 -8.27
C ARG A 56 8.68 6.25 -7.32
N HIS A 57 8.12 7.40 -6.92
CA HIS A 57 8.81 8.31 -6.01
C HIS A 57 9.18 7.63 -4.68
N MET A 58 8.26 6.87 -4.09
CA MET A 58 8.46 6.18 -2.83
C MET A 58 9.61 5.17 -2.85
N THR A 59 9.97 4.63 -4.01
CA THR A 59 11.05 3.63 -4.13
C THR A 59 12.44 4.20 -3.83
N ARG A 60 12.58 5.52 -3.76
CA ARG A 60 13.84 6.22 -3.43
C ARG A 60 14.09 6.34 -1.93
N ASN A 61 13.04 6.26 -1.13
CA ASN A 61 13.15 6.35 0.30
C ASN A 61 13.92 5.13 0.84
N SER A 62 14.80 5.36 1.80
CA SER A 62 15.37 4.27 2.58
C SER A 62 14.26 3.50 3.31
N TRP A 63 14.57 2.30 3.79
CA TRP A 63 13.63 1.53 4.61
C TRP A 63 13.15 2.33 5.82
N TRP A 64 14.06 2.97 6.54
CA TRP A 64 13.72 3.77 7.72
C TRP A 64 12.82 4.96 7.40
N GLN A 65 13.10 5.69 6.31
CA GLN A 65 12.27 6.83 5.91
C GLN A 65 10.82 6.44 5.57
N SER A 66 10.62 5.21 5.12
CA SER A 66 9.28 4.71 4.75
C SER A 66 8.57 3.98 5.88
N SER A 67 9.28 3.58 6.95
CA SER A 67 8.74 2.57 7.88
C SER A 67 8.86 2.96 9.36
N TRP A 68 9.43 4.10 9.70
CA TRP A 68 9.64 4.47 11.11
C TRP A 68 8.34 4.54 11.93
N ASP A 69 7.26 5.04 11.33
CA ASP A 69 5.92 5.12 11.91
C ASP A 69 5.28 3.74 12.06
N LEU A 70 5.44 2.89 11.07
CA LEU A 70 5.00 1.49 11.12
C LEU A 70 5.79 0.68 12.17
N VAL A 71 7.09 0.96 12.32
CA VAL A 71 7.92 0.37 13.38
C VAL A 71 7.43 0.81 14.75
N LEU A 72 7.10 2.09 14.92
CA LEU A 72 6.52 2.60 16.17
C LEU A 72 5.19 1.90 16.48
N PHE A 73 4.30 1.78 15.49
CA PHE A 73 3.04 1.04 15.63
C PHE A 73 3.29 -0.42 16.05
N ALA A 74 4.20 -1.12 15.35
CA ALA A 74 4.56 -2.50 15.65
C ALA A 74 5.14 -2.65 17.07
N ALA A 75 5.99 -1.72 17.51
CA ALA A 75 6.54 -1.71 18.86
C ALA A 75 5.47 -1.51 19.92
N LEU A 76 4.53 -0.59 19.70
CA LEU A 76 3.39 -0.36 20.61
C LEU A 76 2.46 -1.58 20.67
N LEU A 77 2.19 -2.24 19.54
CA LEU A 77 1.41 -3.47 19.48
C LEU A 77 2.07 -4.60 20.31
N VAL A 78 3.37 -4.80 20.11
CA VAL A 78 4.15 -5.82 20.85
C VAL A 78 4.17 -5.51 22.34
N ALA A 79 4.44 -4.26 22.71
CA ALA A 79 4.46 -3.83 24.11
C ALA A 79 3.07 -3.98 24.77
N GLY A 80 2.00 -3.62 24.06
CA GLY A 80 0.63 -3.81 24.54
C GLY A 80 0.29 -5.28 24.73
N ALA A 81 0.59 -6.12 23.75
CA ALA A 81 0.36 -7.57 23.88
C ALA A 81 1.15 -8.19 25.04
N TRP A 82 2.41 -7.74 25.20
CA TRP A 82 3.24 -8.19 26.33
C TRP A 82 2.65 -7.78 27.69
N SER A 83 2.19 -6.54 27.82
CA SER A 83 1.65 -6.01 29.09
C SER A 83 0.39 -6.74 29.59
N VAL A 84 -0.36 -7.36 28.67
CA VAL A 84 -1.58 -8.14 29.00
C VAL A 84 -1.36 -9.66 28.88
N GLY A 85 -0.13 -10.13 28.73
CA GLY A 85 0.20 -11.56 28.67
C GLY A 85 -0.24 -12.28 27.38
N LEU A 86 -0.51 -11.52 26.28
CA LEU A 86 -0.96 -12.07 24.99
C LEU A 86 0.13 -12.11 23.93
N LEU A 87 1.41 -11.95 24.31
CA LEU A 87 2.52 -11.95 23.37
C LEU A 87 2.79 -13.36 22.83
N THR A 88 2.32 -13.63 21.64
CA THR A 88 2.48 -14.89 20.92
C THR A 88 3.30 -14.70 19.66
N TRP A 89 3.70 -15.79 19.00
CA TRP A 89 4.40 -15.72 17.71
C TRP A 89 3.53 -15.07 16.60
N HIS A 90 2.21 -15.15 16.70
CA HIS A 90 1.29 -14.45 15.76
C HIS A 90 1.45 -12.94 15.87
N VAL A 91 1.54 -12.39 17.09
CA VAL A 91 1.76 -10.96 17.33
C VAL A 91 3.09 -10.51 16.73
N TRP A 92 4.15 -11.30 16.92
CA TRP A 92 5.46 -11.02 16.33
C TRP A 92 5.41 -11.04 14.80
N LEU A 93 4.81 -12.07 14.21
CA LEU A 93 4.68 -12.18 12.77
C LEU A 93 3.88 -10.99 12.21
N PHE A 94 2.72 -10.69 12.80
CA PHE A 94 1.91 -9.54 12.40
C PHE A 94 2.71 -8.23 12.49
N ALA A 95 3.39 -7.98 13.61
CA ALA A 95 4.18 -6.77 13.83
C ALA A 95 5.32 -6.62 12.80
N ILE A 96 6.01 -7.72 12.48
CA ILE A 96 7.06 -7.73 11.46
C ILE A 96 6.48 -7.41 10.07
N LEU A 97 5.36 -8.02 9.70
CA LEU A 97 4.70 -7.74 8.43
C LEU A 97 4.20 -6.30 8.35
N ALA A 98 3.55 -5.80 9.40
CA ALA A 98 3.07 -4.43 9.47
C ALA A 98 4.22 -3.41 9.38
N ALA A 99 5.33 -3.62 10.10
CA ALA A 99 6.50 -2.75 10.03
C ALA A 99 7.16 -2.70 8.64
N ASN A 100 6.90 -3.70 7.80
CA ASN A 100 7.43 -3.78 6.43
C ASN A 100 6.37 -3.51 5.34
N ALA A 101 5.15 -3.08 5.68
CA ALA A 101 4.08 -2.89 4.69
C ALA A 101 4.51 -1.94 3.56
N ASN A 102 5.17 -0.83 3.88
CA ASN A 102 5.70 0.11 2.88
C ASN A 102 6.85 -0.47 2.05
N GLU A 103 7.62 -1.43 2.56
CA GLU A 103 8.64 -2.10 1.75
C GLU A 103 8.03 -3.10 0.77
N PHE A 104 6.98 -3.86 1.16
CA PHE A 104 6.19 -4.66 0.23
C PHE A 104 5.63 -3.79 -0.89
N HIS A 105 5.00 -2.68 -0.56
CA HIS A 105 4.47 -1.70 -1.51
C HIS A 105 5.56 -1.14 -2.46
N LYS A 106 6.76 -0.84 -1.96
CA LYS A 106 7.89 -0.42 -2.81
C LYS A 106 8.31 -1.49 -3.81
N TRP A 107 8.28 -2.79 -3.43
CA TRP A 107 8.63 -3.88 -4.35
C TRP A 107 7.69 -3.97 -5.54
N GLU A 108 6.45 -3.54 -5.39
CA GLU A 108 5.46 -3.49 -6.46
C GLU A 108 5.73 -2.38 -7.48
N HIS A 109 6.39 -1.31 -7.05
CA HIS A 109 6.79 -0.19 -7.90
C HIS A 109 8.21 -0.29 -8.46
N ARG A 110 8.97 -1.28 -8.02
CA ARG A 110 10.34 -1.54 -8.51
C ARG A 110 10.33 -2.48 -9.71
N THR A 111 11.33 -2.32 -10.55
CA THR A 111 11.63 -3.30 -11.60
C THR A 111 12.17 -4.60 -11.00
N ARG A 112 12.13 -5.68 -11.77
CA ARG A 112 12.74 -6.98 -11.37
C ARG A 112 14.22 -6.84 -11.03
N LYS A 113 14.95 -5.98 -11.75
CA LYS A 113 16.37 -5.72 -11.49
C LYS A 113 16.59 -5.05 -10.12
N GLU A 114 15.74 -4.09 -9.76
CA GLU A 114 15.80 -3.37 -8.49
C GLU A 114 15.36 -4.26 -7.31
N ASN A 115 14.39 -5.15 -7.52
CA ASN A 115 13.93 -6.11 -6.52
C ASN A 115 14.93 -7.26 -6.28
N GLY A 116 15.78 -7.52 -7.26
CA GLY A 116 16.72 -8.64 -7.23
C GLY A 116 16.04 -10.01 -7.40
N ARG A 117 16.84 -11.07 -7.33
CA ARG A 117 16.40 -12.43 -7.70
C ARG A 117 15.34 -13.00 -6.74
N LEU A 118 15.50 -12.79 -5.42
CA LEU A 118 14.62 -13.38 -4.42
C LEU A 118 13.20 -12.79 -4.51
N ILE A 119 13.07 -11.48 -4.43
CA ILE A 119 11.75 -10.82 -4.47
C ILE A 119 11.07 -11.08 -5.82
N SER A 120 11.81 -11.00 -6.92
CA SER A 120 11.27 -11.31 -8.24
C SER A 120 10.77 -12.75 -8.34
N PHE A 121 11.47 -13.73 -7.76
CA PHE A 121 11.02 -15.12 -7.70
C PHE A 121 9.74 -15.27 -6.87
N LEU A 122 9.67 -14.63 -5.69
CA LEU A 122 8.47 -14.68 -4.83
C LEU A 122 7.25 -14.04 -5.50
N GLN A 123 7.45 -13.00 -6.32
CA GLN A 123 6.40 -12.41 -7.16
C GLN A 123 5.99 -13.35 -8.31
N ASP A 124 6.94 -14.04 -8.95
CA ASP A 124 6.64 -14.99 -10.03
C ASP A 124 5.75 -16.16 -9.57
N ILE A 125 6.04 -16.69 -8.38
CA ILE A 125 5.21 -17.75 -7.77
C ILE A 125 3.97 -17.20 -7.05
N LYS A 126 3.71 -15.88 -7.14
CA LYS A 126 2.56 -15.17 -6.56
C LYS A 126 2.45 -15.27 -5.03
N LEU A 127 3.55 -15.56 -4.35
CA LEU A 127 3.63 -15.51 -2.90
C LEU A 127 3.66 -14.05 -2.40
N LEU A 128 4.32 -13.17 -3.16
CA LEU A 128 4.24 -11.73 -2.98
C LEU A 128 3.43 -11.10 -4.10
N GLN A 129 2.83 -9.96 -3.81
CA GLN A 129 2.06 -9.22 -4.79
C GLN A 129 2.94 -8.80 -5.97
N THR A 130 2.39 -8.97 -7.18
CA THR A 130 3.07 -8.58 -8.41
C THR A 130 2.84 -7.12 -8.73
N SER A 131 3.81 -6.46 -9.38
CA SER A 131 3.65 -5.10 -9.88
C SER A 131 2.44 -4.95 -10.81
N LYS A 132 2.14 -5.99 -11.62
CA LYS A 132 0.96 -5.99 -12.50
C LYS A 132 -0.34 -5.97 -11.70
N HIS A 133 -0.42 -6.67 -10.58
CA HIS A 133 -1.61 -6.70 -9.72
C HIS A 133 -1.79 -5.34 -9.03
N HIS A 134 -0.72 -4.76 -8.49
CA HIS A 134 -0.77 -3.44 -7.85
C HIS A 134 -1.08 -2.30 -8.85
N ALA A 135 -0.70 -2.43 -10.12
CA ALA A 135 -1.05 -1.47 -11.15
C ALA A 135 -2.58 -1.28 -11.31
N LEU A 136 -3.39 -2.27 -10.92
CA LEU A 136 -4.85 -2.15 -10.89
C LEU A 136 -5.30 -1.09 -9.88
N HIS A 137 -4.63 -0.99 -8.72
CA HIS A 137 -4.86 0.08 -7.75
C HIS A 137 -4.59 1.48 -8.34
N HIS A 138 -3.54 1.62 -9.14
CA HIS A 138 -3.21 2.89 -9.81
C HIS A 138 -4.01 3.18 -11.08
N THR A 139 -4.96 2.31 -11.45
CA THR A 139 -5.89 2.53 -12.56
C THR A 139 -7.10 3.33 -12.09
N ASP A 140 -7.51 4.36 -12.85
CA ASP A 140 -8.68 5.16 -12.52
C ASP A 140 -9.94 4.28 -12.34
N PRO A 141 -10.75 4.50 -11.31
CA PRO A 141 -10.78 5.64 -10.38
C PRO A 141 -9.92 5.47 -9.10
N LYS A 142 -9.01 4.52 -9.01
CA LYS A 142 -8.10 4.28 -7.87
C LYS A 142 -8.82 4.06 -6.54
N ASN A 143 -9.87 3.26 -6.58
CA ASN A 143 -10.73 2.98 -5.42
C ASN A 143 -10.84 1.47 -5.10
N SER A 144 -9.84 0.71 -5.47
CA SER A 144 -9.77 -0.75 -5.30
C SER A 144 -8.34 -1.23 -5.07
N HIS A 145 -8.14 -2.52 -4.77
CA HIS A 145 -6.84 -3.19 -4.72
C HIS A 145 -5.86 -2.58 -3.70
N TYR A 146 -6.33 -2.25 -2.49
CA TYR A 146 -5.52 -1.58 -1.45
C TYR A 146 -4.54 -2.49 -0.72
N CYS A 147 -4.72 -3.82 -0.73
CA CYS A 147 -3.80 -4.75 -0.10
C CYS A 147 -2.51 -4.88 -0.91
N THR A 148 -1.36 -4.99 -0.24
CA THR A 148 -0.03 -4.86 -0.83
C THR A 148 0.94 -6.02 -0.52
N ILE A 149 0.49 -7.12 0.12
CA ILE A 149 1.38 -8.25 0.43
C ILE A 149 1.24 -9.38 -0.59
N THR A 150 0.01 -9.83 -0.82
CA THR A 150 -0.27 -10.95 -1.75
C THR A 150 -1.27 -10.56 -2.84
N ASN A 151 -1.49 -11.43 -3.82
CA ASN A 151 -2.53 -11.23 -4.84
C ASN A 151 -3.91 -11.78 -4.41
N VAL A 152 -4.08 -12.18 -3.15
CA VAL A 152 -5.23 -13.01 -2.73
C VAL A 152 -6.40 -12.17 -2.23
N LEU A 153 -6.17 -11.22 -1.33
CA LEU A 153 -7.27 -10.50 -0.66
C LEU A 153 -7.96 -9.49 -1.57
N ASN A 154 -7.23 -8.78 -2.42
CA ASN A 154 -7.81 -7.75 -3.27
C ASN A 154 -9.00 -8.25 -4.11
N PRO A 155 -8.89 -9.36 -4.88
CA PRO A 155 -10.04 -9.84 -5.65
C PRO A 155 -11.26 -10.20 -4.78
N VAL A 156 -11.03 -10.70 -3.57
CA VAL A 156 -12.11 -11.05 -2.64
C VAL A 156 -12.80 -9.79 -2.12
N LEU A 157 -12.04 -8.83 -1.60
CA LEU A 157 -12.58 -7.60 -1.03
C LEU A 157 -13.29 -6.74 -2.08
N ASP A 158 -12.74 -6.66 -3.29
CA ASP A 158 -13.34 -5.90 -4.38
C ASP A 158 -14.62 -6.57 -4.91
N THR A 159 -14.65 -7.91 -5.04
CA THR A 159 -15.86 -8.65 -5.41
C THR A 159 -16.97 -8.47 -4.38
N LEU A 160 -16.62 -8.41 -3.09
CA LEU A 160 -17.57 -8.14 -2.01
C LEU A 160 -17.93 -6.66 -1.89
N ARG A 161 -17.35 -5.79 -2.71
CA ARG A 161 -17.50 -4.32 -2.64
C ARG A 161 -17.25 -3.80 -1.23
N PHE A 162 -16.24 -4.37 -0.57
CA PHE A 162 -15.94 -4.09 0.84
C PHE A 162 -15.65 -2.61 1.08
N TRP A 163 -14.84 -1.99 0.23
CA TRP A 163 -14.46 -0.59 0.35
C TRP A 163 -15.64 0.35 0.11
N ASP A 164 -16.40 0.12 -0.96
CA ASP A 164 -17.61 0.89 -1.28
C ASP A 164 -18.63 0.82 -0.13
N GLY A 165 -18.81 -0.36 0.47
CA GLY A 165 -19.72 -0.57 1.59
C GLY A 165 -19.32 0.25 2.81
N HIS A 166 -18.03 0.31 3.12
CA HIS A 166 -17.51 1.12 4.24
C HIS A 166 -17.60 2.62 3.94
N GLU A 167 -17.29 3.06 2.72
CA GLU A 167 -17.47 4.46 2.31
C GLU A 167 -18.94 4.89 2.41
N TRP A 168 -19.86 4.05 1.95
CA TRP A 168 -21.28 4.29 2.09
C TRP A 168 -21.72 4.37 3.57
N LEU A 169 -21.24 3.45 4.41
CA LEU A 169 -21.56 3.43 5.84
C LEU A 169 -21.06 4.71 6.54
N LEU A 170 -19.82 5.11 6.32
CA LEU A 170 -19.24 6.32 6.90
C LEU A 170 -19.96 7.59 6.43
N ALA A 171 -20.31 7.66 5.14
CA ALA A 171 -21.10 8.78 4.60
C ALA A 171 -22.49 8.87 5.25
N LYS A 172 -23.15 7.73 5.50
CA LYS A 172 -24.50 7.69 6.08
C LYS A 172 -24.53 7.91 7.59
N THR A 173 -23.53 7.44 8.33
CA THR A 173 -23.54 7.47 9.80
C THR A 173 -22.94 8.74 10.38
N ILE A 174 -21.84 9.22 9.82
CA ILE A 174 -21.10 10.38 10.35
C ILE A 174 -20.86 11.48 9.30
N GLY A 175 -21.43 11.36 8.10
CA GLY A 175 -21.27 12.35 7.03
C GLY A 175 -19.86 12.44 6.45
N LEU A 176 -19.02 11.41 6.65
CA LEU A 176 -17.66 11.39 6.14
C LEU A 176 -17.66 10.85 4.72
N HIS A 177 -17.31 11.70 3.77
CA HIS A 177 -17.24 11.36 2.35
C HIS A 177 -15.80 11.20 1.87
N ARG A 178 -15.60 10.27 0.92
CA ARG A 178 -14.32 10.12 0.23
C ARG A 178 -13.88 11.45 -0.38
N GLN A 179 -12.64 11.82 -0.16
CA GLN A 179 -12.07 13.02 -0.74
C GLN A 179 -11.57 12.76 -2.17
N PRO A 180 -11.71 13.72 -3.10
CA PRO A 180 -11.22 13.57 -4.46
C PRO A 180 -9.72 13.26 -4.51
N ASP A 181 -9.35 12.28 -5.34
CA ASP A 181 -7.95 12.04 -5.69
C ASP A 181 -7.62 12.86 -6.95
N THR A 182 -6.77 13.86 -6.80
CA THR A 182 -6.40 14.77 -7.91
C THR A 182 -5.51 14.11 -8.97
N SER A 183 -5.06 12.88 -8.75
CA SER A 183 -4.34 12.09 -9.74
C SER A 183 -5.28 11.35 -10.71
N VAL A 184 -6.58 11.26 -10.37
CA VAL A 184 -7.62 10.68 -11.23
C VAL A 184 -8.05 11.70 -12.29
N ARG A 185 -8.23 11.26 -13.53
CA ARG A 185 -8.64 12.12 -14.63
C ARG A 185 -9.98 12.82 -14.33
N GLY A 186 -10.01 14.12 -14.53
CA GLY A 186 -11.22 14.92 -14.30
C GLY A 186 -11.46 15.38 -12.86
N CYS A 187 -10.66 14.96 -11.89
CA CYS A 187 -10.79 15.38 -10.50
C CYS A 187 -10.19 16.77 -10.19
N GLY A 188 -9.80 17.52 -11.21
CA GLY A 188 -9.24 18.87 -11.09
C GLY A 188 -7.71 18.89 -11.04
N PRO A 189 -7.11 20.09 -10.94
CA PRO A 189 -5.66 20.23 -10.85
C PRO A 189 -5.16 19.69 -9.51
N GLY A 190 -4.00 19.04 -9.52
CA GLY A 190 -3.28 18.67 -8.32
C GLY A 190 -2.90 19.91 -7.48
N PRO A 191 -2.52 19.70 -6.20
CA PRO A 191 -2.07 20.78 -5.35
C PRO A 191 -0.94 21.60 -5.99
N ALA A 192 -0.95 22.93 -5.83
CA ALA A 192 0.04 23.82 -6.46
C ALA A 192 1.50 23.44 -6.14
N TRP A 193 1.77 22.98 -4.91
CA TRP A 193 3.09 22.50 -4.49
C TRP A 193 3.58 21.27 -5.24
N LEU A 194 2.70 20.48 -5.86
CA LEU A 194 3.08 19.31 -6.64
C LEU A 194 3.85 19.68 -7.90
N ALA A 195 3.62 20.89 -8.45
CA ALA A 195 4.35 21.42 -9.61
C ALA A 195 5.86 21.53 -9.32
N GLU A 196 6.27 21.75 -8.07
CA GLU A 196 7.67 21.79 -7.66
C GLU A 196 8.38 20.44 -7.84
N PHE A 197 7.63 19.34 -7.75
CA PHE A 197 8.14 17.97 -7.93
C PHE A 197 8.25 17.57 -9.42
N SER A 198 7.45 18.17 -10.29
CA SER A 198 7.33 17.78 -11.69
C SER A 198 8.67 17.78 -12.46
N PRO A 199 9.54 18.81 -12.37
CA PRO A 199 10.82 18.83 -13.08
C PRO A 199 11.82 17.78 -12.60
N GLN A 200 11.82 17.47 -11.30
CA GLN A 200 12.69 16.47 -10.71
C GLN A 200 12.25 15.05 -11.08
N MET A 201 10.94 14.83 -11.15
CA MET A 201 10.33 13.56 -11.50
C MET A 201 10.46 13.24 -12.99
N ALA A 202 10.28 14.23 -13.88
CA ALA A 202 10.48 14.08 -15.31
C ALA A 202 11.91 13.64 -15.65
N ARG A 203 12.92 14.18 -14.97
CA ARG A 203 14.33 13.79 -15.16
C ARG A 203 14.63 12.35 -14.77
N THR A 204 13.85 11.76 -13.87
CA THR A 204 14.05 10.39 -13.37
C THR A 204 13.22 9.37 -14.13
N ASN A 205 12.07 9.74 -14.65
CA ASN A 205 11.30 8.90 -15.55
C ASN A 205 12.02 8.72 -16.92
N ASN A 206 12.77 9.73 -17.37
CA ASN A 206 13.62 9.64 -18.56
C ASN A 206 14.88 8.77 -18.39
N ARG A 207 15.19 8.31 -17.17
CA ARG A 207 16.26 7.32 -16.90
C ARG A 207 15.75 5.89 -16.74
N LEU A 208 14.51 5.60 -17.14
CA LEU A 208 14.05 4.22 -17.28
C LEU A 208 14.91 3.55 -18.36
N PRO A 209 15.39 2.32 -18.13
CA PRO A 209 16.12 1.59 -19.16
C PRO A 209 15.26 1.47 -20.40
N SER A 210 15.87 1.67 -21.56
CA SER A 210 15.27 1.60 -22.91
C SER A 210 14.71 0.21 -23.30
N ASN A 211 14.61 -0.70 -22.38
CA ASN A 211 14.20 -2.09 -22.59
C ASN A 211 12.77 -2.33 -22.17
N GLY A 212 11.79 -1.62 -22.74
CA GLY A 212 10.40 -2.09 -22.88
C GLY A 212 9.61 -2.55 -21.64
N GLU A 213 10.20 -2.58 -20.47
CA GLU A 213 9.55 -3.02 -19.21
C GLU A 213 9.09 -1.82 -18.36
N SER A 214 8.40 -0.86 -18.98
CA SER A 214 7.64 0.14 -18.23
C SER A 214 6.40 -0.53 -17.67
N LEU A 215 6.36 -0.72 -16.38
CA LEU A 215 5.19 -1.26 -15.65
C LEU A 215 3.97 -0.32 -15.70
N LEU A 216 4.11 0.85 -16.30
CA LEU A 216 3.09 1.89 -16.39
C LEU A 216 2.99 2.51 -17.79
N SER A 217 3.20 1.73 -18.84
CA SER A 217 2.73 2.17 -20.16
C SER A 217 1.21 2.02 -20.18
N HIS A 218 0.50 3.13 -20.04
CA HIS A 218 -0.92 3.19 -20.32
C HIS A 218 -1.20 2.56 -21.70
N PRO A 219 -2.16 1.66 -21.84
CA PRO A 219 -2.71 1.41 -23.16
C PRO A 219 -3.45 2.69 -23.57
N SER A 220 -2.89 3.39 -24.57
CA SER A 220 -3.63 4.35 -25.37
C SER A 220 -4.60 3.55 -26.23
N ALA A 221 -5.86 3.59 -25.95
CA ALA A 221 -7.03 3.59 -26.82
C ALA A 221 -8.31 3.43 -25.98
#